data_9e201ff9fd4733600fb82f03a2166c2b
#
_entry.id   9e201ff9fd4733600fb82f03a2166c2b
#
_cell.length_a   1.000
_cell.length_b   1.000
_cell.length_c   1.000
_cell.angle_alpha   90.00
_cell.angle_beta   90.00
_cell.angle_gamma   90.00
#
_symmetry.space_group_name_H-M   'P 1'
#
loop_
_entity.id
_entity.type
_entity.pdbx_description
1 polymer ?
#
loop_
_entity_poly.entity_id
_entity_poly.type
_entity_poly.pdbx_seq_one_letter_code
_entity_poly.pdbx_strand_id
1 'polypeptide(L)'
;PVIADLGLNTAEGLIKYNNFVYYGSINPRKLFSRYYVPVKRPDSLSVTAVLQTKDIQKLLTSIQPSSPDYQIFQHKLSKYKADSGSKSYMVKTIMVNMERLRWKLPELGDEYVQVNIPDFSLTWFKNQDTLTQMKVCVGGKREEGYADKIKQYLKSGNLDDKPKNHETPLLYSKLNSIQVNPIWNIPVSIAQSEIYWQAVRDPYYLSNSNIKVYYKGKQIGEPDTIQWSKYSRENLPFQFKQGSGEGNALGKFKFIFDNGSSIYLHDTNNKSAFTRANRAISHGCVRVEKPLQFAETLVKDKYEYDQLRMEVNLPPIDTNRMAVYRKKM
;
A
#
# COMPACT_ATOMS: atom_id res chain seq x y z
N PRO A 1 -10.02 -14.11 51.90
CA PRO A 1 -10.05 -14.62 50.51
C PRO A 1 -11.03 -13.81 49.67
N VAL A 2 -12.33 -13.71 50.03
CA VAL A 2 -13.40 -13.11 49.20
C VAL A 2 -13.12 -11.63 48.82
N ILE A 3 -12.63 -10.80 49.74
CA ILE A 3 -12.33 -9.37 49.49
C ILE A 3 -11.12 -9.25 48.53
N ALA A 4 -10.11 -10.10 48.71
CA ALA A 4 -8.95 -10.11 47.82
C ALA A 4 -9.33 -10.55 46.41
N ASP A 5 -10.17 -11.58 46.28
CA ASP A 5 -10.68 -12.06 45.00
C ASP A 5 -11.56 -11.01 44.31
N LEU A 6 -12.38 -10.27 45.05
CA LEU A 6 -13.18 -9.16 44.54
C LEU A 6 -12.27 -8.03 44.02
N GLY A 7 -11.22 -7.69 44.76
CA GLY A 7 -10.24 -6.67 44.34
C GLY A 7 -9.52 -7.05 43.06
N LEU A 8 -9.05 -8.29 42.96
CA LEU A 8 -8.38 -8.81 41.76
C LEU A 8 -9.30 -8.82 40.54
N ASN A 9 -10.52 -9.33 40.67
CA ASN A 9 -11.50 -9.38 39.61
C ASN A 9 -11.91 -7.97 39.12
N THR A 10 -12.04 -7.01 40.06
CA THR A 10 -12.33 -5.61 39.71
C THR A 10 -11.18 -4.98 38.95
N ALA A 11 -9.93 -5.17 39.37
CA ALA A 11 -8.76 -4.67 38.73
C ALA A 11 -8.61 -5.27 37.31
N GLU A 12 -8.78 -6.59 37.18
CA GLU A 12 -8.77 -7.27 35.86
C GLU A 12 -9.88 -6.75 34.95
N GLY A 13 -11.09 -6.57 35.47
CA GLY A 13 -12.21 -6.01 34.72
C GLY A 13 -11.94 -4.59 34.24
N LEU A 14 -11.35 -3.74 35.06
CA LEU A 14 -10.98 -2.38 34.73
C LEU A 14 -9.89 -2.33 33.61
N ILE A 15 -8.87 -3.17 33.76
CA ILE A 15 -7.82 -3.28 32.72
C ILE A 15 -8.41 -3.75 31.39
N LYS A 16 -9.23 -4.81 31.42
CA LYS A 16 -9.87 -5.34 30.21
C LYS A 16 -10.77 -4.28 29.54
N TYR A 17 -11.56 -3.58 30.32
CA TYR A 17 -12.44 -2.51 29.86
C TYR A 17 -11.63 -1.35 29.23
N ASN A 18 -10.60 -0.86 29.94
CA ASN A 18 -9.70 0.16 29.46
C ASN A 18 -9.09 -0.24 28.10
N ASN A 19 -8.51 -1.44 28.03
CA ASN A 19 -7.85 -1.92 26.82
C ASN A 19 -8.83 -2.05 25.66
N PHE A 20 -10.04 -2.54 25.91
CA PHE A 20 -11.10 -2.66 24.92
C PHE A 20 -11.53 -1.29 24.37
N VAL A 21 -11.80 -0.34 25.25
CA VAL A 21 -12.33 0.97 24.84
C VAL A 21 -11.24 1.83 24.21
N TYR A 22 -10.04 1.85 24.79
CA TYR A 22 -8.96 2.75 24.36
C TYR A 22 -8.18 2.23 23.15
N TYR A 23 -7.88 0.92 23.10
CA TYR A 23 -7.03 0.33 22.04
C TYR A 23 -7.80 -0.56 21.05
N GLY A 24 -9.06 -0.86 21.33
CA GLY A 24 -9.83 -1.88 20.61
C GLY A 24 -9.43 -3.31 21.01
N SER A 25 -10.31 -4.25 20.72
CA SER A 25 -10.14 -5.68 21.04
C SER A 25 -9.29 -6.43 20.01
N ILE A 26 -9.30 -5.96 18.78
CA ILE A 26 -8.68 -6.66 17.65
C ILE A 26 -7.32 -6.05 17.34
N ASN A 27 -6.30 -6.91 17.19
CA ASN A 27 -5.03 -6.52 16.61
C ASN A 27 -5.08 -6.71 15.07
N PRO A 28 -5.15 -5.63 14.27
CA PRO A 28 -5.29 -5.74 12.82
C PRO A 28 -4.11 -6.46 12.17
N ARG A 29 -2.90 -6.38 12.73
CA ARG A 29 -1.71 -7.08 12.21
C ARG A 29 -1.79 -8.59 12.37
N LYS A 30 -2.63 -9.10 13.30
CA LYS A 30 -2.89 -10.54 13.44
C LYS A 30 -4.05 -11.01 12.57
N LEU A 31 -4.98 -10.10 12.24
CA LEU A 31 -6.17 -10.40 11.45
C LEU A 31 -5.90 -10.35 9.95
N PHE A 32 -5.13 -9.36 9.49
CA PHE A 32 -4.88 -9.12 8.07
C PHE A 32 -3.44 -9.48 7.72
N SER A 33 -3.25 -10.36 6.76
CA SER A 33 -1.92 -10.87 6.34
C SER A 33 -0.99 -9.81 5.74
N ARG A 34 -1.54 -8.68 5.25
CA ARG A 34 -0.79 -7.60 4.59
C ARG A 34 -1.04 -6.24 5.25
N TYR A 35 -1.13 -6.22 6.58
CA TYR A 35 -1.30 -5.02 7.37
C TYR A 35 0.02 -4.65 8.05
N TYR A 36 0.70 -3.64 7.53
CA TYR A 36 2.00 -3.18 8.01
C TYR A 36 1.96 -1.81 8.68
N VAL A 37 0.75 -1.27 8.88
CA VAL A 37 0.59 -0.03 9.65
C VAL A 37 0.89 -0.31 11.12
N PRO A 38 1.77 0.47 11.77
CA PRO A 38 1.97 0.37 13.22
C PRO A 38 0.67 0.66 13.98
N VAL A 39 0.36 -0.14 14.96
CA VAL A 39 -0.80 0.07 15.85
C VAL A 39 -0.34 -0.05 17.29
N LYS A 40 -0.50 1.01 18.06
CA LYS A 40 -0.16 0.99 19.49
C LYS A 40 -1.11 0.05 20.23
N ARG A 41 -0.54 -0.81 21.05
CA ARG A 41 -1.29 -1.78 21.87
C ARG A 41 -0.96 -1.54 23.34
N PRO A 42 -1.79 -2.06 24.28
CA PRO A 42 -1.48 -1.99 25.70
C PRO A 42 -0.10 -2.55 26.00
N ASP A 43 0.65 -1.85 26.82
CA ASP A 43 1.93 -2.26 27.38
C ASP A 43 1.88 -2.26 28.91
N SER A 44 2.97 -2.66 29.57
CA SER A 44 3.05 -2.70 31.02
C SER A 44 2.82 -1.33 31.67
N LEU A 45 3.29 -0.25 31.02
CA LEU A 45 3.12 1.11 31.54
C LEU A 45 1.65 1.53 31.51
N SER A 46 0.93 1.23 30.43
CA SER A 46 -0.49 1.54 30.30
C SER A 46 -1.34 0.75 31.30
N VAL A 47 -0.99 -0.51 31.57
CA VAL A 47 -1.66 -1.33 32.58
C VAL A 47 -1.40 -0.78 34.00
N THR A 48 -0.15 -0.44 34.30
CA THR A 48 0.24 0.17 35.58
C THR A 48 -0.51 1.48 35.82
N ALA A 49 -0.63 2.33 34.80
CA ALA A 49 -1.36 3.59 34.91
C ALA A 49 -2.85 3.39 35.27
N VAL A 50 -3.47 2.35 34.69
CA VAL A 50 -4.87 1.99 35.07
C VAL A 50 -4.97 1.56 36.53
N LEU A 51 -4.05 0.73 37.00
CA LEU A 51 -4.05 0.24 38.41
C LEU A 51 -3.74 1.33 39.42
N GLN A 52 -2.97 2.34 39.06
CA GLN A 52 -2.59 3.46 39.92
C GLN A 52 -3.61 4.60 39.91
N THR A 53 -4.70 4.50 39.14
CA THR A 53 -5.69 5.56 39.06
C THR A 53 -6.39 5.75 40.40
N LYS A 54 -6.51 7.00 40.86
CA LYS A 54 -7.26 7.38 42.06
C LYS A 54 -8.70 7.79 41.75
N ASP A 55 -8.99 8.09 40.49
CA ASP A 55 -10.30 8.54 40.02
C ASP A 55 -10.74 7.69 38.82
N ILE A 56 -11.51 6.66 39.12
CA ILE A 56 -12.01 5.73 38.10
C ILE A 56 -12.97 6.43 37.13
N GLN A 57 -13.78 7.38 37.62
CA GLN A 57 -14.74 8.08 36.75
C GLN A 57 -14.00 8.94 35.71
N LYS A 58 -12.98 9.65 36.15
CA LYS A 58 -12.11 10.42 35.22
C LYS A 58 -11.41 9.52 34.24
N LEU A 59 -10.88 8.36 34.65
CA LEU A 59 -10.29 7.37 33.76
C LEU A 59 -11.30 6.91 32.71
N LEU A 60 -12.49 6.45 33.13
CA LEU A 60 -13.52 5.93 32.22
C LEU A 60 -13.98 6.97 31.20
N THR A 61 -13.98 8.25 31.57
CA THR A 61 -14.29 9.35 30.65
C THR A 61 -13.14 9.60 29.68
N SER A 62 -11.89 9.60 30.13
CA SER A 62 -10.71 9.93 29.35
C SER A 62 -10.36 8.88 28.29
N ILE A 63 -10.73 7.63 28.49
CA ILE A 63 -10.47 6.54 27.55
C ILE A 63 -11.48 6.46 26.40
N GLN A 64 -12.60 7.19 26.50
CA GLN A 64 -13.61 7.18 25.43
C GLN A 64 -13.03 7.78 24.14
N PRO A 65 -13.29 7.16 22.97
CA PRO A 65 -12.89 7.76 21.70
C PRO A 65 -13.61 9.10 21.47
N SER A 66 -12.82 10.15 21.24
CA SER A 66 -13.32 11.52 21.08
C SER A 66 -13.61 11.91 19.62
N SER A 67 -13.30 11.04 18.66
CA SER A 67 -13.50 11.38 17.24
C SER A 67 -14.99 11.59 16.92
N PRO A 68 -15.34 12.60 16.10
CA PRO A 68 -16.72 12.84 15.68
C PRO A 68 -17.35 11.60 15.02
N ASP A 69 -16.61 10.88 14.21
CA ASP A 69 -17.08 9.67 13.53
C ASP A 69 -17.47 8.58 14.52
N TYR A 70 -16.69 8.41 15.59
CA TYR A 70 -17.03 7.43 16.62
C TYR A 70 -18.33 7.79 17.32
N GLN A 71 -18.54 9.05 17.66
CA GLN A 71 -19.77 9.54 18.31
C GLN A 71 -20.99 9.37 17.37
N ILE A 72 -20.85 9.66 16.09
CA ILE A 72 -21.89 9.42 15.07
C ILE A 72 -22.26 7.93 15.03
N PHE A 73 -21.26 7.05 14.97
CA PHE A 73 -21.52 5.61 14.95
C PHE A 73 -22.13 5.12 16.26
N GLN A 74 -21.72 5.66 17.41
CA GLN A 74 -22.29 5.32 18.72
C GLN A 74 -23.80 5.67 18.77
N HIS A 75 -24.15 6.87 18.29
CA HIS A 75 -25.56 7.28 18.20
C HIS A 75 -26.36 6.40 17.24
N LYS A 76 -25.80 6.13 16.04
CA LYS A 76 -26.45 5.23 15.06
C LYS A 76 -26.59 3.82 15.62
N LEU A 77 -25.59 3.31 16.35
CA LEU A 77 -25.65 1.97 16.93
C LEU A 77 -26.83 1.81 17.88
N SER A 78 -27.06 2.79 18.79
CA SER A 78 -28.18 2.74 19.72
C SER A 78 -29.52 2.72 19.00
N LYS A 79 -29.69 3.56 17.99
CA LYS A 79 -30.91 3.61 17.16
C LYS A 79 -31.15 2.28 16.42
N TYR A 80 -30.17 1.77 15.66
CA TYR A 80 -30.35 0.52 14.89
C TYR A 80 -30.51 -0.71 15.77
N LYS A 81 -29.93 -0.74 16.99
CA LYS A 81 -30.17 -1.82 17.95
C LYS A 81 -31.63 -1.84 18.43
N ALA A 82 -32.21 -0.67 18.69
CA ALA A 82 -33.60 -0.55 19.10
C ALA A 82 -34.55 -1.02 17.99
N ASP A 83 -34.28 -0.60 16.73
CA ASP A 83 -35.17 -0.84 15.59
C ASP A 83 -35.07 -2.26 15.00
N SER A 84 -33.86 -2.82 14.94
CA SER A 84 -33.57 -4.03 14.12
C SER A 84 -32.91 -5.17 14.90
N GLY A 85 -32.64 -4.98 16.17
CA GLY A 85 -31.94 -5.95 17.01
C GLY A 85 -30.44 -6.10 16.69
N SER A 86 -29.72 -6.78 17.57
CA SER A 86 -28.25 -6.88 17.53
C SER A 86 -27.68 -7.73 16.40
N LYS A 87 -28.49 -8.53 15.72
CA LYS A 87 -28.07 -9.43 14.64
C LYS A 87 -28.10 -8.77 13.24
N SER A 88 -28.66 -7.58 13.11
CA SER A 88 -28.74 -6.83 11.86
C SER A 88 -27.35 -6.64 11.25
N TYR A 89 -27.24 -6.76 9.90
CA TYR A 89 -26.01 -6.48 9.15
C TYR A 89 -25.50 -5.06 9.42
N MET A 90 -26.40 -4.08 9.48
CA MET A 90 -26.03 -2.69 9.75
C MET A 90 -25.41 -2.52 11.13
N VAL A 91 -25.98 -3.15 12.18
CA VAL A 91 -25.43 -3.14 13.52
C VAL A 91 -24.01 -3.71 13.54
N LYS A 92 -23.80 -4.85 12.90
CA LYS A 92 -22.46 -5.46 12.79
C LYS A 92 -21.46 -4.55 12.04
N THR A 93 -21.90 -3.91 10.96
CA THR A 93 -21.07 -2.97 10.18
C THR A 93 -20.67 -1.77 11.03
N ILE A 94 -21.58 -1.18 11.78
CA ILE A 94 -21.29 -0.07 12.70
C ILE A 94 -20.30 -0.51 13.77
N MET A 95 -20.51 -1.66 14.41
CA MET A 95 -19.61 -2.18 15.44
C MET A 95 -18.18 -2.40 14.93
N VAL A 96 -18.02 -2.93 13.70
CA VAL A 96 -16.72 -3.13 13.08
C VAL A 96 -16.03 -1.79 12.81
N ASN A 97 -16.75 -0.77 12.35
CA ASN A 97 -16.17 0.54 12.13
C ASN A 97 -15.81 1.25 13.42
N MET A 98 -16.64 1.12 14.47
CA MET A 98 -16.30 1.62 15.82
C MET A 98 -15.05 0.93 16.37
N GLU A 99 -14.88 -0.38 16.15
CA GLU A 99 -13.65 -1.10 16.55
C GLU A 99 -12.42 -0.51 15.81
N ARG A 100 -12.52 -0.26 14.50
CA ARG A 100 -11.44 0.34 13.71
C ARG A 100 -11.06 1.75 14.21
N LEU A 101 -12.03 2.55 14.63
CA LEU A 101 -11.81 3.89 15.15
C LEU A 101 -11.14 3.92 16.54
N ARG A 102 -11.09 2.77 17.24
CA ARG A 102 -10.31 2.63 18.47
C ARG A 102 -8.83 2.34 18.23
N TRP A 103 -8.47 1.85 17.05
CA TRP A 103 -7.07 1.53 16.76
C TRP A 103 -6.21 2.77 16.81
N LYS A 104 -5.19 2.73 17.67
CA LYS A 104 -4.24 3.83 17.81
C LYS A 104 -3.21 3.76 16.69
N LEU A 105 -3.55 4.38 15.58
CA LEU A 105 -2.69 4.51 14.41
C LEU A 105 -1.62 5.60 14.64
N PRO A 106 -0.52 5.61 13.87
CA PRO A 106 0.43 6.70 13.90
C PRO A 106 -0.25 8.03 13.60
N GLU A 107 0.18 9.08 14.27
CA GLU A 107 -0.24 10.42 13.94
C GLU A 107 0.29 10.81 12.56
N LEU A 108 -0.59 11.37 11.76
CA LEU A 108 -0.22 11.96 10.48
C LEU A 108 0.29 13.38 10.76
N GLY A 109 1.37 13.77 10.11
CA GLY A 109 1.84 15.16 10.16
C GLY A 109 0.87 16.09 9.43
N ASP A 110 1.20 17.38 9.43
CA ASP A 110 0.38 18.40 8.76
C ASP A 110 0.31 18.21 7.23
N GLU A 111 1.24 17.46 6.67
CA GLU A 111 1.31 17.18 5.24
C GLU A 111 1.48 15.67 5.00
N TYR A 112 0.51 15.04 4.34
CA TYR A 112 0.54 13.60 4.04
C TYR A 112 -0.23 13.24 2.77
N VAL A 113 0.12 12.09 2.21
CA VAL A 113 -0.56 11.47 1.07
C VAL A 113 -1.33 10.26 1.54
N GLN A 114 -2.60 10.19 1.24
CA GLN A 114 -3.47 9.06 1.50
C GLN A 114 -3.85 8.36 0.21
N VAL A 115 -3.58 7.06 0.13
CA VAL A 115 -4.12 6.18 -0.93
C VAL A 115 -5.31 5.42 -0.35
N ASN A 116 -6.50 5.77 -0.79
CA ASN A 116 -7.73 5.05 -0.45
C ASN A 116 -7.90 3.88 -1.43
N ILE A 117 -7.45 2.69 -1.02
CA ILE A 117 -7.43 1.49 -1.88
C ILE A 117 -8.83 1.12 -2.38
N PRO A 118 -9.89 1.03 -1.54
CA PRO A 118 -11.24 0.72 -1.99
C PRO A 118 -11.85 1.73 -2.95
N ASP A 119 -11.49 3.00 -2.82
CA ASP A 119 -11.99 4.10 -3.65
C ASP A 119 -11.13 4.33 -4.90
N PHE A 120 -9.97 3.69 -4.99
CA PHE A 120 -9.01 3.89 -6.07
C PHE A 120 -8.60 5.35 -6.24
N SER A 121 -8.41 6.07 -5.14
CA SER A 121 -8.02 7.48 -5.12
C SER A 121 -6.73 7.70 -4.33
N LEU A 122 -6.00 8.73 -4.73
CA LEU A 122 -4.89 9.31 -3.98
C LEU A 122 -5.26 10.75 -3.68
N THR A 123 -5.17 11.14 -2.40
CA THR A 123 -5.40 12.50 -1.96
C THR A 123 -4.18 12.99 -1.19
N TRP A 124 -3.73 14.20 -1.51
CA TRP A 124 -2.70 14.90 -0.76
C TRP A 124 -3.35 15.94 0.14
N PHE A 125 -3.05 15.85 1.42
CA PHE A 125 -3.52 16.77 2.45
C PHE A 125 -2.39 17.66 2.97
N LYS A 126 -2.71 18.90 3.26
CA LYS A 126 -1.85 19.85 3.98
C LYS A 126 -2.69 20.70 4.91
N ASN A 127 -2.36 20.71 6.20
CA ASN A 127 -3.14 21.41 7.23
C ASN A 127 -4.64 21.09 7.17
N GLN A 128 -5.00 19.84 6.90
CA GLN A 128 -6.35 19.31 6.69
C GLN A 128 -7.02 19.71 5.35
N ASP A 129 -6.42 20.60 4.58
CA ASP A 129 -6.90 20.94 3.25
C ASP A 129 -6.45 19.94 2.19
N THR A 130 -7.32 19.68 1.22
CA THR A 130 -6.98 18.86 0.05
C THR A 130 -6.20 19.68 -0.98
N LEU A 131 -4.92 19.39 -1.15
CA LEU A 131 -4.09 20.04 -2.18
C LEU A 131 -4.31 19.44 -3.57
N THR A 132 -4.40 18.13 -3.63
CA THR A 132 -4.48 17.39 -4.89
C THR A 132 -5.22 16.09 -4.67
N GLN A 133 -6.06 15.73 -5.65
CA GLN A 133 -6.72 14.44 -5.71
C GLN A 133 -6.62 13.87 -7.12
N MET A 134 -6.37 12.56 -7.22
CA MET A 134 -6.29 11.87 -8.50
C MET A 134 -6.66 10.39 -8.37
N LYS A 135 -6.95 9.77 -9.51
CA LYS A 135 -7.21 8.33 -9.57
C LYS A 135 -5.93 7.53 -9.43
N VAL A 136 -6.08 6.33 -8.88
CA VAL A 136 -5.01 5.33 -8.85
C VAL A 136 -5.49 3.98 -9.35
N CYS A 137 -4.55 3.14 -9.83
CA CYS A 137 -4.78 1.71 -9.95
C CYS A 137 -3.99 1.01 -8.84
N VAL A 138 -4.64 0.09 -8.17
CA VAL A 138 -4.08 -0.68 -7.05
C VAL A 138 -3.95 -2.15 -7.41
N GLY A 139 -3.38 -2.93 -6.52
CA GLY A 139 -3.23 -4.37 -6.68
C GLY A 139 -4.53 -5.12 -6.87
N GLY A 140 -4.51 -6.14 -7.72
CA GLY A 140 -5.64 -7.02 -7.97
C GLY A 140 -6.07 -7.78 -6.71
N LYS A 141 -7.34 -8.16 -6.68
CA LYS A 141 -7.89 -8.95 -5.57
C LYS A 141 -7.13 -10.26 -5.40
N ARG A 142 -7.09 -10.72 -4.17
CA ARG A 142 -6.65 -12.08 -3.85
C ARG A 142 -7.60 -13.08 -4.49
N GLU A 143 -7.04 -14.17 -5.00
CA GLU A 143 -7.79 -15.25 -5.64
C GLU A 143 -8.76 -15.89 -4.64
N GLU A 144 -9.95 -16.26 -5.12
CA GLU A 144 -10.95 -16.94 -4.30
C GLU A 144 -10.42 -18.31 -3.86
N GLY A 145 -10.70 -18.69 -2.60
CA GLY A 145 -10.17 -19.93 -2.03
C GLY A 145 -8.66 -19.88 -1.74
N TYR A 146 -8.04 -18.70 -1.67
CA TYR A 146 -6.59 -18.52 -1.47
C TYR A 146 -6.02 -19.36 -0.33
N ALA A 147 -6.72 -19.45 0.80
CA ALA A 147 -6.22 -20.17 1.97
C ALA A 147 -6.02 -21.66 1.73
N ASP A 148 -6.84 -22.28 0.92
CA ASP A 148 -6.73 -23.71 0.60
C ASP A 148 -5.80 -23.93 -0.58
N LYS A 149 -5.86 -23.09 -1.59
CA LYS A 149 -4.94 -23.13 -2.73
C LYS A 149 -3.48 -22.92 -2.32
N ILE A 150 -3.19 -22.03 -1.37
CA ILE A 150 -1.81 -21.83 -0.88
C ILE A 150 -1.30 -23.08 -0.14
N LYS A 151 -2.17 -23.80 0.59
CA LYS A 151 -1.81 -25.06 1.22
C LYS A 151 -1.50 -26.15 0.17
N GLN A 152 -2.28 -26.19 -0.91
CA GLN A 152 -2.04 -27.10 -2.04
C GLN A 152 -0.69 -26.80 -2.69
N TYR A 153 -0.44 -25.53 -3.03
CA TYR A 153 0.84 -25.08 -3.59
C TYR A 153 2.05 -25.44 -2.70
N LEU A 154 1.92 -25.22 -1.39
CA LEU A 154 3.01 -25.57 -0.44
C LEU A 154 3.31 -27.07 -0.38
N LYS A 155 2.36 -27.93 -0.78
CA LYS A 155 2.55 -29.39 -0.88
C LYS A 155 3.11 -29.81 -2.24
N SER A 156 2.58 -29.25 -3.33
CA SER A 156 2.94 -29.63 -4.69
C SER A 156 4.25 -28.99 -5.17
N GLY A 157 4.56 -27.79 -4.69
CA GLY A 157 5.65 -26.95 -5.22
C GLY A 157 5.41 -26.46 -6.66
N ASN A 158 4.27 -26.83 -7.29
CA ASN A 158 3.95 -26.47 -8.65
C ASN A 158 3.44 -25.03 -8.75
N LEU A 159 4.07 -24.19 -9.58
CA LEU A 159 3.66 -22.79 -9.77
C LEU A 159 2.25 -22.63 -10.37
N ASP A 160 1.72 -23.65 -11.05
CA ASP A 160 0.33 -23.65 -11.53
C ASP A 160 -0.69 -23.64 -10.40
N ASP A 161 -0.36 -24.28 -9.27
CA ASP A 161 -1.18 -24.31 -8.07
C ASP A 161 -1.06 -23.04 -7.23
N LYS A 162 -0.08 -22.15 -7.53
CA LYS A 162 0.19 -20.96 -6.74
C LYS A 162 -0.90 -19.90 -6.91
N PRO A 163 -1.71 -19.64 -5.88
CA PRO A 163 -2.79 -18.68 -5.99
C PRO A 163 -2.25 -17.26 -6.07
N LYS A 164 -2.94 -16.42 -6.85
CA LYS A 164 -2.57 -15.02 -7.02
C LYS A 164 -2.99 -14.19 -5.81
N ASN A 165 -2.06 -13.42 -5.29
CA ASN A 165 -2.31 -12.39 -4.28
C ASN A 165 -1.56 -11.12 -4.68
N HIS A 166 -2.26 -10.24 -5.38
CA HIS A 166 -1.73 -8.98 -5.86
C HIS A 166 -2.25 -7.78 -5.04
N GLU A 167 -2.94 -8.02 -3.92
CA GLU A 167 -3.49 -6.94 -3.10
C GLU A 167 -2.40 -5.94 -2.70
N THR A 168 -2.68 -4.65 -2.88
CA THR A 168 -1.85 -3.59 -2.30
C THR A 168 -1.92 -3.70 -0.77
N PRO A 169 -0.79 -3.83 -0.06
CA PRO A 169 -0.80 -3.90 1.40
C PRO A 169 -1.19 -2.56 2.03
N LEU A 170 -1.71 -2.63 3.25
CA LEU A 170 -1.90 -1.45 4.08
C LEU A 170 -0.56 -1.05 4.69
N LEU A 171 -0.06 0.12 4.33
CA LEU A 171 1.27 0.62 4.65
C LEU A 171 1.19 2.00 5.31
N TYR A 172 2.16 2.27 6.17
CA TYR A 172 2.47 3.61 6.67
C TYR A 172 3.98 3.82 6.51
N SER A 173 4.37 4.86 5.78
CA SER A 173 5.78 5.13 5.48
C SER A 173 6.00 6.59 5.11
N LYS A 174 7.26 6.96 4.88
CA LYS A 174 7.66 8.27 4.39
C LYS A 174 8.14 8.15 2.95
N LEU A 175 7.72 9.09 2.10
CA LEU A 175 8.25 9.26 0.75
C LEU A 175 9.69 9.76 0.84
N ASN A 176 10.61 9.05 0.17
CA ASN A 176 12.05 9.32 0.27
C ASN A 176 12.61 9.99 -0.99
N SER A 177 12.16 9.53 -2.16
CA SER A 177 12.73 10.00 -3.43
C SER A 177 11.79 9.81 -4.62
N ILE A 178 12.08 10.58 -5.66
CA ILE A 178 11.46 10.46 -6.97
C ILE A 178 12.54 10.00 -7.94
N GLN A 179 12.34 8.87 -8.59
CA GLN A 179 13.18 8.39 -9.67
C GLN A 179 12.51 8.75 -11.00
N VAL A 180 13.24 9.47 -11.84
CA VAL A 180 12.81 9.88 -13.17
C VAL A 180 13.36 8.91 -14.20
N ASN A 181 12.60 8.63 -15.27
CA ASN A 181 12.97 7.67 -16.31
C ASN A 181 13.48 6.33 -15.75
N PRO A 182 12.72 5.66 -14.90
CA PRO A 182 13.18 4.49 -14.16
C PRO A 182 13.47 3.32 -15.09
N ILE A 183 14.50 2.55 -14.74
CA ILE A 183 14.67 1.19 -15.24
C ILE A 183 13.84 0.27 -14.35
N TRP A 184 13.00 -0.55 -14.93
CA TRP A 184 12.20 -1.50 -14.18
C TRP A 184 12.93 -2.83 -14.01
N ASN A 185 13.41 -3.13 -12.82
CA ASN A 185 13.85 -4.46 -12.46
C ASN A 185 12.60 -5.35 -12.31
N ILE A 186 12.38 -6.25 -13.25
CA ILE A 186 11.18 -7.08 -13.29
C ILE A 186 11.26 -8.15 -12.20
N PRO A 187 10.29 -8.19 -11.26
CA PRO A 187 10.27 -9.21 -10.20
C PRO A 187 10.22 -10.62 -10.76
N VAL A 188 10.85 -11.57 -10.07
CA VAL A 188 10.87 -12.99 -10.47
C VAL A 188 9.45 -13.54 -10.67
N SER A 189 8.51 -13.18 -9.81
CA SER A 189 7.11 -13.62 -9.95
C SER A 189 6.45 -13.16 -11.25
N ILE A 190 6.74 -11.93 -11.71
CA ILE A 190 6.24 -11.42 -12.99
C ILE A 190 7.01 -12.05 -14.15
N ALA A 191 8.32 -12.24 -14.00
CA ALA A 191 9.11 -12.94 -15.00
C ALA A 191 8.58 -14.35 -15.26
N GLN A 192 8.25 -15.08 -14.21
CA GLN A 192 7.70 -16.44 -14.29
C GLN A 192 6.26 -16.49 -14.81
N SER A 193 5.41 -15.54 -14.43
CA SER A 193 3.98 -15.58 -14.78
C SER A 193 3.65 -14.92 -16.11
N GLU A 194 4.46 -13.98 -16.57
CA GLU A 194 4.16 -13.16 -17.75
C GLU A 194 5.28 -13.16 -18.79
N ILE A 195 6.50 -12.71 -18.42
CA ILE A 195 7.60 -12.51 -19.38
C ILE A 195 7.99 -13.82 -20.06
N TYR A 196 8.12 -14.90 -19.30
CA TYR A 196 8.46 -16.22 -19.84
C TYR A 196 7.49 -16.64 -20.96
N TRP A 197 6.18 -16.55 -20.70
CA TRP A 197 5.19 -16.97 -21.68
C TRP A 197 5.16 -16.09 -22.94
N GLN A 198 5.40 -14.79 -22.79
CA GLN A 198 5.49 -13.89 -23.91
C GLN A 198 6.73 -14.18 -24.76
N ALA A 199 7.88 -14.39 -24.12
CA ALA A 199 9.13 -14.71 -24.82
C ALA A 199 9.10 -16.11 -25.50
N VAL A 200 8.35 -17.08 -24.94
CA VAL A 200 8.12 -18.37 -25.59
C VAL A 200 7.26 -18.24 -26.86
N ARG A 201 6.28 -17.35 -26.84
CA ARG A 201 5.33 -17.14 -27.96
C ARG A 201 5.91 -16.28 -29.07
N ASP A 202 6.66 -15.25 -28.70
CA ASP A 202 7.25 -14.29 -29.61
C ASP A 202 8.75 -14.12 -29.29
N PRO A 203 9.65 -14.64 -30.14
CA PRO A 203 11.10 -14.50 -29.95
C PRO A 203 11.57 -13.05 -29.83
N TYR A 204 10.89 -12.11 -30.51
CA TYR A 204 11.26 -10.70 -30.52
C TYR A 204 10.61 -9.89 -29.40
N TYR A 205 9.77 -10.52 -28.56
CA TYR A 205 9.05 -9.82 -27.49
C TYR A 205 9.96 -9.01 -26.58
N LEU A 206 11.10 -9.58 -26.19
CA LEU A 206 12.02 -8.93 -25.26
C LEU A 206 12.66 -7.69 -25.87
N SER A 207 13.15 -7.79 -27.09
CA SER A 207 13.75 -6.68 -27.82
C SER A 207 12.72 -5.58 -28.12
N ASN A 208 11.54 -5.94 -28.62
CA ASN A 208 10.46 -5.01 -28.93
C ASN A 208 9.93 -4.30 -27.67
N SER A 209 10.00 -4.95 -26.50
CA SER A 209 9.59 -4.39 -25.21
C SER A 209 10.71 -3.67 -24.47
N ASN A 210 11.88 -3.49 -25.06
CA ASN A 210 13.08 -2.92 -24.45
C ASN A 210 13.45 -3.65 -23.14
N ILE A 211 13.33 -4.98 -23.12
CA ILE A 211 13.66 -5.82 -21.97
C ILE A 211 15.03 -6.45 -22.17
N LYS A 212 15.99 -6.06 -21.35
CA LYS A 212 17.34 -6.63 -21.28
C LYS A 212 17.35 -7.84 -20.37
N VAL A 213 18.06 -8.88 -20.80
CA VAL A 213 18.22 -10.14 -20.05
C VAL A 213 19.62 -10.22 -19.48
N TYR A 214 19.71 -10.64 -18.24
CA TYR A 214 20.96 -10.84 -17.53
C TYR A 214 21.07 -12.29 -17.03
N TYR A 215 22.22 -12.90 -17.26
CA TYR A 215 22.59 -14.21 -16.73
C TYR A 215 23.82 -14.08 -15.86
N LYS A 216 23.72 -14.51 -14.60
CA LYS A 216 24.83 -14.37 -13.60
C LYS A 216 25.44 -12.95 -13.57
N GLY A 217 24.58 -11.94 -13.65
CA GLY A 217 24.98 -10.52 -13.59
C GLY A 217 25.52 -9.94 -14.91
N LYS A 218 25.74 -10.74 -15.95
CA LYS A 218 26.17 -10.27 -17.27
C LYS A 218 24.97 -10.12 -18.22
N GLN A 219 24.90 -9.02 -18.94
CA GLN A 219 23.86 -8.80 -19.93
C GLN A 219 24.07 -9.73 -21.13
N ILE A 220 22.99 -10.37 -21.60
CA ILE A 220 22.95 -11.11 -22.86
C ILE A 220 22.76 -10.09 -23.99
N GLY A 221 23.67 -10.09 -24.99
CA GLY A 221 23.65 -9.13 -26.10
C GLY A 221 22.42 -9.29 -27.01
N GLU A 222 22.06 -10.53 -27.32
CA GLU A 222 20.96 -10.87 -28.24
C GLU A 222 19.93 -11.75 -27.54
N PRO A 223 18.97 -11.18 -26.80
CA PRO A 223 17.98 -11.95 -26.05
C PRO A 223 17.06 -12.80 -26.93
N ASP A 224 16.91 -12.42 -28.21
CA ASP A 224 16.06 -13.12 -29.20
C ASP A 224 16.63 -14.50 -29.58
N THR A 225 17.92 -14.74 -29.30
CA THR A 225 18.58 -16.03 -29.57
C THR A 225 18.41 -17.04 -28.44
N ILE A 226 17.77 -16.67 -27.33
CA ILE A 226 17.56 -17.56 -26.19
C ILE A 226 16.60 -18.69 -26.58
N GLN A 227 17.07 -19.93 -26.47
CA GLN A 227 16.23 -21.11 -26.70
C GLN A 227 15.38 -21.40 -25.48
N TRP A 228 14.19 -20.80 -25.40
CA TRP A 228 13.27 -20.89 -24.25
C TRP A 228 12.85 -22.31 -23.92
N SER A 229 12.82 -23.22 -24.92
CA SER A 229 12.53 -24.66 -24.73
C SER A 229 13.50 -25.39 -23.80
N LYS A 230 14.66 -24.79 -23.53
CA LYS A 230 15.66 -25.34 -22.59
C LYS A 230 15.41 -24.94 -21.14
N TYR A 231 14.47 -24.05 -20.88
CA TYR A 231 14.20 -23.48 -19.57
C TYR A 231 12.73 -23.68 -19.21
N SER A 232 12.45 -23.83 -17.93
CA SER A 232 11.09 -23.78 -17.41
C SER A 232 10.89 -22.48 -16.60
N ARG A 233 9.65 -22.05 -16.46
CA ARG A 233 9.33 -20.84 -15.69
C ARG A 233 9.68 -20.96 -14.20
N GLU A 234 9.70 -22.23 -13.68
CA GLU A 234 10.07 -22.54 -12.29
C GLU A 234 11.56 -22.32 -12.06
N ASN A 235 12.36 -22.50 -13.08
CA ASN A 235 13.81 -22.52 -13.00
C ASN A 235 14.47 -21.54 -13.99
N LEU A 236 13.97 -20.28 -13.97
CA LEU A 236 14.52 -19.21 -14.80
C LEU A 236 15.82 -18.67 -14.18
N PRO A 237 16.98 -18.86 -14.82
CA PRO A 237 18.25 -18.34 -14.31
C PRO A 237 18.49 -16.88 -14.68
N PHE A 238 17.52 -16.23 -15.31
CA PHE A 238 17.63 -14.91 -15.86
C PHE A 238 17.03 -13.82 -14.98
N GLN A 239 17.65 -12.67 -14.99
CA GLN A 239 17.07 -11.43 -14.49
C GLN A 239 16.66 -10.57 -15.67
N PHE A 240 15.54 -9.88 -15.55
CA PHE A 240 14.97 -9.05 -16.59
C PHE A 240 14.90 -7.59 -16.13
N LYS A 241 15.34 -6.67 -17.01
CA LYS A 241 15.25 -5.23 -16.75
C LYS A 241 14.64 -4.55 -17.95
N GLN A 242 13.52 -3.85 -17.76
CA GLN A 242 12.96 -3.02 -18.82
C GLN A 242 13.63 -1.65 -18.80
N GLY A 243 14.15 -1.24 -19.93
CA GLY A 243 14.77 0.08 -20.10
C GLY A 243 13.78 1.23 -19.95
N SER A 244 14.31 2.43 -19.67
CA SER A 244 13.50 3.64 -19.66
C SER A 244 12.93 3.94 -21.05
N GLY A 245 11.87 4.74 -21.09
CA GLY A 245 11.20 5.15 -22.32
C GLY A 245 9.68 5.07 -22.24
N GLU A 246 8.99 5.42 -23.32
CA GLU A 246 7.53 5.49 -23.37
C GLU A 246 6.84 4.13 -23.17
N GLY A 247 7.50 3.04 -23.58
CA GLY A 247 7.02 1.68 -23.40
C GLY A 247 7.20 1.11 -21.99
N ASN A 248 7.94 1.80 -21.10
CA ASN A 248 8.21 1.30 -19.76
C ASN A 248 6.94 1.18 -18.91
N ALA A 249 6.73 0.03 -18.29
CA ALA A 249 5.56 -0.22 -17.45
C ALA A 249 5.45 0.71 -16.24
N LEU A 250 6.59 1.26 -15.77
CA LEU A 250 6.63 2.26 -14.69
C LEU A 250 6.46 3.70 -15.18
N GLY A 251 6.31 3.93 -16.51
CA GLY A 251 6.23 5.26 -17.08
C GLY A 251 7.49 6.10 -16.81
N LYS A 252 7.31 7.40 -16.63
CA LYS A 252 8.41 8.36 -16.46
C LYS A 252 8.77 8.64 -14.99
N PHE A 253 7.93 8.23 -14.03
CA PHE A 253 8.09 8.57 -12.61
C PHE A 253 7.89 7.36 -11.71
N LYS A 254 8.78 7.20 -10.73
CA LYS A 254 8.65 6.24 -9.64
C LYS A 254 8.91 6.95 -8.32
N PHE A 255 7.94 6.88 -7.41
CA PHE A 255 8.00 7.50 -6.08
C PHE A 255 8.28 6.41 -5.05
N ILE A 256 9.40 6.53 -4.37
CA ILE A 256 9.98 5.50 -3.51
C ILE A 256 9.74 5.86 -2.06
N PHE A 257 9.33 4.87 -1.27
CA PHE A 257 9.20 4.94 0.18
C PHE A 257 9.59 3.61 0.81
N ASP A 258 10.06 3.65 2.05
CA ASP A 258 10.56 2.47 2.74
C ASP A 258 9.44 1.52 3.13
N ASN A 259 9.52 0.28 2.67
CA ASN A 259 8.61 -0.79 3.07
C ASN A 259 9.19 -2.18 2.75
N GLY A 260 8.85 -3.17 3.57
CA GLY A 260 9.29 -4.56 3.40
C GLY A 260 8.60 -5.34 2.28
N SER A 261 7.68 -4.70 1.51
CA SER A 261 6.88 -5.37 0.48
C SER A 261 7.25 -4.96 -0.94
N SER A 262 8.30 -4.15 -1.11
CA SER A 262 8.74 -3.61 -2.42
C SER A 262 7.63 -2.88 -3.19
N ILE A 263 6.75 -2.19 -2.47
CA ILE A 263 5.67 -1.39 -3.04
C ILE A 263 6.17 0.04 -3.27
N TYR A 264 5.73 0.64 -4.36
CA TYR A 264 6.00 2.05 -4.68
C TYR A 264 4.81 2.62 -5.46
N LEU A 265 4.74 3.96 -5.53
CA LEU A 265 3.83 4.62 -6.47
C LEU A 265 4.60 4.89 -7.77
N HIS A 266 3.93 4.80 -8.90
CA HIS A 266 4.58 5.01 -10.19
C HIS A 266 3.62 5.48 -11.27
N ASP A 267 4.19 6.03 -12.30
CA ASP A 267 3.53 6.31 -13.56
C ASP A 267 3.20 5.01 -14.32
N THR A 268 2.62 5.09 -15.49
CA THR A 268 2.35 3.94 -16.36
C THR A 268 2.26 4.38 -17.82
N ASN A 269 2.69 3.53 -18.73
CA ASN A 269 2.45 3.68 -20.17
C ASN A 269 0.96 3.43 -20.53
N ASN A 270 0.22 2.69 -19.71
CA ASN A 270 -1.19 2.39 -19.93
C ASN A 270 -2.10 3.40 -19.21
N LYS A 271 -2.31 4.55 -19.81
CA LYS A 271 -3.18 5.62 -19.28
C LYS A 271 -4.67 5.28 -19.33
N SER A 272 -5.10 4.44 -20.26
CA SER A 272 -6.49 4.01 -20.37
C SER A 272 -6.97 3.19 -19.16
N ALA A 273 -6.05 2.66 -18.36
CA ALA A 273 -6.38 1.98 -17.11
C ALA A 273 -7.20 2.86 -16.13
N PHE A 274 -6.98 4.18 -16.15
CA PHE A 274 -7.66 5.13 -15.25
C PHE A 274 -9.12 5.43 -15.66
N THR A 275 -9.56 5.05 -16.85
CA THR A 275 -10.96 5.19 -17.29
C THR A 275 -11.86 4.07 -16.76
N ARG A 276 -11.27 2.99 -16.26
CA ARG A 276 -12.01 1.83 -15.74
C ARG A 276 -12.66 2.17 -14.39
N ALA A 277 -13.86 1.65 -14.15
CA ALA A 277 -14.51 1.73 -12.84
C ALA A 277 -13.75 0.89 -11.80
N ASN A 278 -13.41 -0.36 -12.14
CA ASN A 278 -12.57 -1.21 -11.29
C ASN A 278 -11.10 -1.05 -11.70
N ARG A 279 -10.30 -0.50 -10.81
CA ARG A 279 -8.87 -0.25 -11.02
C ARG A 279 -7.97 -1.12 -10.13
N ALA A 280 -8.48 -2.23 -9.60
CA ALA A 280 -7.70 -3.25 -8.90
C ALA A 280 -7.02 -4.20 -9.91
N ILE A 281 -5.98 -3.72 -10.60
CA ILE A 281 -5.40 -4.36 -11.79
C ILE A 281 -3.86 -4.47 -11.78
N SER A 282 -3.18 -3.95 -10.76
CA SER A 282 -1.72 -4.04 -10.63
C SER A 282 -1.29 -5.30 -9.86
N HIS A 283 0.02 -5.54 -9.79
CA HIS A 283 0.63 -6.59 -8.97
C HIS A 283 0.92 -6.15 -7.52
N GLY A 284 0.33 -5.04 -7.08
CA GLY A 284 0.47 -4.53 -5.73
C GLY A 284 0.95 -3.08 -5.65
N CYS A 285 1.80 -2.64 -6.56
CA CYS A 285 2.21 -1.23 -6.66
C CYS A 285 1.04 -0.34 -7.07
N VAL A 286 1.15 0.95 -6.79
CA VAL A 286 0.08 1.93 -7.05
C VAL A 286 0.44 2.77 -8.27
N ARG A 287 -0.35 2.63 -9.35
CA ARG A 287 -0.22 3.51 -10.52
C ARG A 287 -0.95 4.81 -10.26
N VAL A 288 -0.32 5.95 -10.54
CA VAL A 288 -0.89 7.29 -10.35
C VAL A 288 -1.29 7.93 -11.68
N GLU A 289 -2.45 8.56 -11.72
CA GLU A 289 -3.02 9.13 -12.95
C GLU A 289 -2.22 10.34 -13.46
N LYS A 290 -1.80 11.23 -12.53
CA LYS A 290 -1.15 12.51 -12.83
C LYS A 290 0.22 12.60 -12.15
N PRO A 291 1.20 11.80 -12.58
CA PRO A 291 2.49 11.66 -11.87
C PRO A 291 3.31 12.95 -11.90
N LEU A 292 3.24 13.75 -12.97
CA LEU A 292 3.93 15.03 -13.05
C LEU A 292 3.37 16.04 -12.04
N GLN A 293 2.04 16.14 -11.93
CA GLN A 293 1.39 17.00 -10.93
C GLN A 293 1.73 16.52 -9.51
N PHE A 294 1.80 15.21 -9.30
CA PHE A 294 2.20 14.65 -8.02
C PHE A 294 3.66 14.98 -7.68
N ALA A 295 4.57 14.90 -8.66
CA ALA A 295 5.96 15.31 -8.50
C ALA A 295 6.09 16.81 -8.20
N GLU A 296 5.31 17.66 -8.88
CA GLU A 296 5.27 19.12 -8.65
C GLU A 296 4.94 19.47 -7.20
N THR A 297 3.97 18.77 -6.62
CA THR A 297 3.57 19.01 -5.24
C THR A 297 4.67 18.57 -4.25
N LEU A 298 5.45 17.52 -4.58
CA LEU A 298 6.54 17.00 -3.74
C LEU A 298 7.81 17.84 -3.80
N VAL A 299 8.17 18.32 -4.99
CA VAL A 299 9.41 19.06 -5.22
C VAL A 299 9.15 20.54 -4.97
N LYS A 300 9.54 21.03 -3.77
CA LYS A 300 9.29 22.40 -3.34
C LYS A 300 10.21 23.41 -4.03
N ASP A 301 11.41 23.00 -4.41
CA ASP A 301 12.36 23.83 -5.12
C ASP A 301 12.02 23.91 -6.61
N LYS A 302 11.80 25.13 -7.11
CA LYS A 302 11.44 25.37 -8.50
C LYS A 302 12.53 24.99 -9.50
N TYR A 303 13.80 25.08 -9.08
CA TYR A 303 14.90 24.72 -9.94
C TYR A 303 15.00 23.18 -10.10
N GLU A 304 14.87 22.44 -9.00
CA GLU A 304 14.81 20.98 -9.03
C GLU A 304 13.62 20.49 -9.82
N TYR A 305 12.46 21.15 -9.71
CA TYR A 305 11.27 20.79 -10.48
C TYR A 305 11.46 21.04 -11.98
N ASP A 306 12.09 22.15 -12.38
CA ASP A 306 12.41 22.41 -13.78
C ASP A 306 13.41 21.38 -14.33
N GLN A 307 14.42 20.95 -13.55
CA GLN A 307 15.33 19.87 -13.94
C GLN A 307 14.55 18.56 -14.18
N LEU A 308 13.65 18.21 -13.25
CA LEU A 308 12.80 17.03 -13.37
C LEU A 308 11.93 17.08 -14.64
N ARG A 309 11.35 18.25 -14.97
CA ARG A 309 10.60 18.44 -16.23
C ARG A 309 11.47 18.18 -17.45
N MET A 310 12.67 18.75 -17.48
CA MET A 310 13.59 18.60 -18.61
C MET A 310 14.05 17.15 -18.79
N GLU A 311 14.27 16.40 -17.71
CA GLU A 311 14.60 14.97 -17.78
C GLU A 311 13.50 14.11 -18.42
N VAL A 312 12.24 14.54 -18.33
CA VAL A 312 11.11 13.87 -19.01
C VAL A 312 10.73 14.50 -20.36
N ASN A 313 11.64 15.30 -20.93
CA ASN A 313 11.46 16.00 -22.21
C ASN A 313 10.33 17.04 -22.21
N LEU A 314 10.08 17.68 -21.07
CA LEU A 314 9.18 18.81 -20.97
C LEU A 314 9.98 20.11 -20.81
N PRO A 315 9.49 21.25 -21.35
CA PRO A 315 10.16 22.54 -21.16
C PRO A 315 10.11 22.94 -19.66
N PRO A 316 11.16 23.61 -19.13
CA PRO A 316 11.13 24.17 -17.81
C PRO A 316 10.05 25.25 -17.70
N ILE A 317 9.55 25.53 -16.53
CA ILE A 317 8.63 26.65 -16.29
C ILE A 317 9.38 27.97 -16.50
N ASP A 318 10.60 28.07 -15.95
CA ASP A 318 11.50 29.18 -16.21
C ASP A 318 12.33 28.90 -17.48
N THR A 319 11.91 29.47 -18.59
CA THR A 319 12.53 29.27 -19.90
C THR A 319 13.99 29.73 -19.99
N ASN A 320 14.43 30.64 -19.13
CA ASN A 320 15.84 31.07 -19.05
C ASN A 320 16.78 29.94 -18.60
N ARG A 321 16.28 28.93 -17.97
CA ARG A 321 17.05 27.75 -17.50
C ARG A 321 17.40 26.76 -18.60
N MET A 322 16.71 26.81 -19.74
CA MET A 322 17.02 25.92 -20.90
C MET A 322 18.48 26.02 -21.37
N ALA A 323 19.02 27.24 -21.41
CA ALA A 323 20.39 27.47 -21.88
C ALA A 323 21.45 26.89 -20.90
N VAL A 324 21.16 26.93 -19.61
CA VAL A 324 22.05 26.40 -18.55
C VAL A 324 22.08 24.88 -18.57
N TYR A 325 20.94 24.23 -18.81
CA TYR A 325 20.82 22.77 -18.86
C TYR A 325 21.54 22.18 -20.07
N ARG A 326 21.37 22.79 -21.25
CA ARG A 326 22.07 22.36 -22.50
C ARG A 326 23.61 22.46 -22.42
N LYS A 327 24.16 23.28 -21.51
CA LYS A 327 25.59 23.36 -21.27
C LYS A 327 26.13 22.26 -20.35
N LYS A 328 25.25 21.56 -19.59
CA LYS A 328 25.62 20.48 -18.66
C LYS A 328 25.46 19.07 -19.26
N MET A 329 24.77 18.94 -20.38
CA MET A 329 24.72 17.72 -21.19
C MET A 329 25.86 17.66 -22.20
#